data_a5d19d1bd501f8c051d3b4aa71b81923
#
_entry.id   a5d19d1bd501f8c051d3b4aa71b81923
#
_cell.length_a   1.000
_cell.length_b   1.000
_cell.length_c   1.000
_cell.angle_alpha   90.00
_cell.angle_beta   90.00
_cell.angle_gamma   90.00
#
_symmetry.space_group_name_H-M   'P 1'
#
loop_
_entity.id
_entity.type
_entity.pdbx_description
1 polymer ?
#
loop_
_entity_poly.entity_id
_entity_poly.type
_entity_poly.pdbx_seq_one_letter_code
_entity_poly.pdbx_strand_id
1 'polypeptide(L)'
;VSFTVHDGTEGLGTYSSVATVASYVVTEGDEVRIVGSIGHFNGLLQMYVDSITVLSTGNATQTPTVVTTLGESTESELVKFENMTMVDPTQWGSGSSGYNIDITNGTDTIVMRIDSDVDLYGAPAPTGMFDVVGIGGQYDFSAPHFDGYQLLPRYQADIMTSTGVAAVKLSISEIMAGSNSTAYNADWFEIHNYGDSAVDLNGYSWDDESEISGTSTFPSVTVQPGEAIVVLDDVAANKDAFLAEWK
;
A
#
# COMPACT_ATOMS: atom_id res chain seq x y z
N VAL A 1 -6.39 28.48 0.19
CA VAL A 1 -5.10 27.80 0.37
C VAL A 1 -5.25 26.79 1.49
N SER A 2 -4.88 25.56 1.25
CA SER A 2 -4.85 24.49 2.26
C SER A 2 -3.41 23.98 2.37
N PHE A 3 -3.00 23.66 3.59
CA PHE A 3 -1.72 23.03 3.89
C PHE A 3 -1.80 22.37 5.26
N THR A 4 -0.85 21.52 5.58
CA THR A 4 -0.79 20.84 6.86
C THR A 4 0.40 21.36 7.68
N VAL A 5 0.19 21.54 8.98
CA VAL A 5 1.24 21.83 9.94
C VAL A 5 1.37 20.68 10.91
N HIS A 6 2.58 20.52 11.49
CA HIS A 6 2.88 19.45 12.42
C HIS A 6 3.67 20.00 13.61
N ASP A 7 3.27 19.68 14.84
CA ASP A 7 3.94 20.22 16.04
C ASP A 7 5.08 19.34 16.58
N GLY A 8 5.38 18.25 15.86
CA GLY A 8 6.35 17.21 16.25
C GLY A 8 5.68 15.97 16.83
N THR A 9 4.41 16.02 17.16
CA THR A 9 3.63 14.90 17.68
C THR A 9 2.44 14.56 16.78
N GLU A 10 1.69 15.58 16.33
CA GLU A 10 0.47 15.40 15.53
C GLU A 10 0.38 16.47 14.44
N GLY A 11 -0.24 16.12 13.34
CA GLY A 11 -0.56 16.99 12.22
C GLY A 11 -1.92 17.67 12.36
N LEU A 12 -2.07 18.83 11.72
CA LEU A 12 -3.34 19.53 11.64
C LEU A 12 -3.50 20.17 10.25
N GLY A 13 -4.60 19.84 9.58
CA GLY A 13 -5.00 20.51 8.37
C GLY A 13 -5.30 21.97 8.61
N THR A 14 -4.93 22.86 7.67
CA THR A 14 -5.25 24.27 7.74
C THR A 14 -5.96 24.70 6.47
N TYR A 15 -6.89 25.64 6.63
CA TYR A 15 -7.58 26.27 5.51
C TYR A 15 -7.65 27.78 5.71
N SER A 16 -7.38 28.53 4.66
CA SER A 16 -7.62 29.95 4.66
C SER A 16 -8.16 30.42 3.32
N SER A 17 -9.07 31.40 3.37
CA SER A 17 -9.41 32.17 2.18
C SER A 17 -8.17 32.97 1.74
N VAL A 18 -8.01 33.15 0.43
CA VAL A 18 -6.84 33.77 -0.19
C VAL A 18 -6.46 35.12 0.42
N ALA A 19 -7.41 35.87 0.98
CA ALA A 19 -7.15 37.20 1.51
C ALA A 19 -6.34 37.24 2.81
N THR A 20 -6.47 36.21 3.66
CA THR A 20 -5.89 36.23 5.03
C THR A 20 -4.42 35.81 5.03
N VAL A 21 -4.02 34.94 4.11
CA VAL A 21 -2.62 34.45 3.97
C VAL A 21 -1.97 34.92 2.67
N ALA A 22 -2.52 35.94 2.02
CA ALA A 22 -2.10 36.39 0.69
C ALA A 22 -0.62 36.81 0.59
N SER A 23 0.05 37.06 1.69
CA SER A 23 1.47 37.38 1.76
C SER A 23 2.36 36.21 2.18
N TYR A 24 1.79 35.07 2.59
CA TYR A 24 2.55 33.90 2.99
C TYR A 24 2.53 32.87 1.87
N VAL A 25 3.70 32.51 1.41
CA VAL A 25 3.91 31.39 0.50
C VAL A 25 4.28 30.18 1.36
N VAL A 26 3.42 29.16 1.37
CA VAL A 26 3.66 27.93 2.12
C VAL A 26 5.00 27.33 1.69
N THR A 27 5.91 27.17 2.65
CA THR A 27 7.25 26.66 2.42
C THR A 27 7.55 25.55 3.43
N GLU A 28 7.89 24.38 2.95
CA GLU A 28 8.30 23.28 3.83
C GLU A 28 9.54 23.65 4.64
N GLY A 29 9.54 23.28 5.92
CA GLY A 29 10.61 23.65 6.84
C GLY A 29 10.43 25.02 7.49
N ASP A 30 9.35 25.74 7.20
CA ASP A 30 9.01 26.94 7.99
C ASP A 30 8.37 26.54 9.31
N GLU A 31 8.90 27.06 10.41
CA GLU A 31 8.21 27.07 11.70
C GLU A 31 7.27 28.28 11.73
N VAL A 32 5.99 28.00 11.96
CA VAL A 32 4.96 29.04 11.90
C VAL A 32 4.14 29.11 13.19
N ARG A 33 3.71 30.31 13.54
CA ARG A 33 2.65 30.54 14.50
C ARG A 33 1.37 30.82 13.73
N ILE A 34 0.33 30.02 13.97
CA ILE A 34 -0.97 30.17 13.35
C ILE A 34 -1.99 30.55 14.43
N VAL A 35 -2.86 31.50 14.12
CA VAL A 35 -4.02 31.88 14.93
C VAL A 35 -5.25 31.66 14.08
N GLY A 36 -6.27 31.03 14.66
CA GLY A 36 -7.49 30.71 13.94
C GLY A 36 -8.49 29.98 14.81
N SER A 37 -9.53 29.48 14.21
CA SER A 37 -10.57 28.66 14.86
C SER A 37 -10.54 27.24 14.35
N ILE A 38 -10.80 26.29 15.25
CA ILE A 38 -10.88 24.87 14.89
C ILE A 38 -12.28 24.55 14.37
N GLY A 39 -12.33 23.75 13.33
CA GLY A 39 -13.55 23.19 12.76
C GLY A 39 -13.23 21.95 11.93
N HIS A 40 -14.18 21.48 11.19
CA HIS A 40 -13.97 20.36 10.29
C HIS A 40 -14.65 20.61 8.93
N PHE A 41 -14.11 19.98 7.91
CA PHE A 41 -14.68 20.00 6.56
C PHE A 41 -14.83 18.56 6.07
N ASN A 42 -16.05 18.08 5.95
CA ASN A 42 -16.36 16.71 5.54
C ASN A 42 -15.57 15.65 6.33
N GLY A 43 -15.56 15.80 7.65
CA GLY A 43 -14.84 14.92 8.57
C GLY A 43 -13.47 15.48 8.95
N LEU A 44 -12.66 15.90 8.00
CA LEU A 44 -11.29 16.36 8.23
C LEU A 44 -11.24 17.51 9.25
N LEU A 45 -10.53 17.29 10.36
CA LEU A 45 -10.27 18.33 11.35
C LEU A 45 -9.31 19.36 10.77
N GLN A 46 -9.66 20.63 10.87
CA GLN A 46 -8.82 21.69 10.34
C GLN A 46 -8.92 23.01 11.13
N MET A 47 -7.88 23.81 11.00
CA MET A 47 -7.90 25.19 11.51
C MET A 47 -8.24 26.15 10.37
N TYR A 48 -9.26 26.97 10.60
CA TYR A 48 -9.55 28.13 9.78
C TYR A 48 -8.65 29.29 10.22
N VAL A 49 -7.69 29.63 9.34
CA VAL A 49 -6.59 30.53 9.70
C VAL A 49 -6.98 31.99 9.60
N ASP A 50 -6.80 32.73 10.69
CA ASP A 50 -6.94 34.19 10.75
C ASP A 50 -5.64 34.94 10.50
N SER A 51 -4.52 34.38 10.99
CA SER A 51 -3.18 34.95 10.75
C SER A 51 -2.07 33.89 10.84
N ILE A 52 -0.99 34.15 10.10
CA ILE A 52 0.23 33.35 10.07
C ILE A 52 1.44 34.25 10.33
N THR A 53 2.39 33.76 11.12
CA THR A 53 3.69 34.39 11.35
C THR A 53 4.77 33.36 11.25
N VAL A 54 5.77 33.57 10.38
CA VAL A 54 6.97 32.73 10.28
C VAL A 54 7.87 33.06 11.46
N LEU A 55 8.26 32.04 12.20
CA LEU A 55 9.17 32.12 13.35
C LEU A 55 10.60 31.79 12.98
N SER A 56 10.79 30.72 12.19
CA SER A 56 12.08 30.31 11.64
C SER A 56 11.88 29.57 10.30
N THR A 57 12.96 29.40 9.54
CA THR A 57 12.92 28.78 8.20
C THR A 57 14.01 27.72 8.07
N GLY A 58 13.83 26.77 7.13
CA GLY A 58 14.83 25.75 6.84
C GLY A 58 14.95 24.68 7.94
N ASN A 59 13.91 24.48 8.72
CA ASN A 59 13.85 23.42 9.70
C ASN A 59 13.67 22.05 9.03
N ALA A 60 14.03 20.98 9.72
CA ALA A 60 13.80 19.63 9.25
C ALA A 60 12.29 19.36 9.14
N THR A 61 11.88 18.77 8.03
CA THR A 61 10.50 18.31 7.83
C THR A 61 10.29 16.95 8.49
N GLN A 62 9.01 16.57 8.68
CA GLN A 62 8.64 15.26 9.21
C GLN A 62 9.14 14.13 8.29
N THR A 63 9.55 13.03 8.92
CA THR A 63 9.82 11.78 8.21
C THR A 63 8.49 11.02 8.06
N PRO A 64 8.13 10.54 6.86
CA PRO A 64 6.89 9.80 6.69
C PRO A 64 6.85 8.53 7.54
N THR A 65 5.73 8.29 8.22
CA THR A 65 5.50 7.04 8.96
C THR A 65 4.95 5.98 8.01
N VAL A 66 5.56 4.78 8.00
CA VAL A 66 5.04 3.67 7.20
C VAL A 66 3.78 3.11 7.85
N VAL A 67 2.70 3.04 7.06
CA VAL A 67 1.39 2.56 7.51
C VAL A 67 0.80 1.60 6.46
N THR A 68 -0.21 0.82 6.86
CA THR A 68 -0.92 -0.09 5.95
C THR A 68 -2.37 0.33 5.69
N THR A 69 -2.93 1.16 6.55
CA THR A 69 -4.31 1.65 6.45
C THR A 69 -4.39 3.13 6.79
N LEU A 70 -5.46 3.78 6.36
CA LEU A 70 -5.83 5.14 6.75
C LEU A 70 -6.95 5.10 7.80
N GLY A 71 -6.99 6.10 8.66
CA GLY A 71 -7.99 6.26 9.70
C GLY A 71 -7.73 7.52 10.52
N GLU A 72 -8.46 7.71 11.62
CA GLU A 72 -8.32 8.87 12.53
C GLU A 72 -6.87 9.13 12.97
N SER A 73 -6.11 8.07 13.24
CA SER A 73 -4.71 8.18 13.67
C SER A 73 -3.73 8.60 12.57
N THR A 74 -4.18 8.64 11.33
CA THR A 74 -3.37 9.08 10.18
C THR A 74 -3.86 10.39 9.59
N GLU A 75 -4.93 10.97 10.15
CA GLU A 75 -5.48 12.23 9.69
C GLU A 75 -4.48 13.37 9.90
N SER A 76 -4.21 14.11 8.83
CA SER A 76 -3.21 15.19 8.78
C SER A 76 -1.75 14.75 9.03
N GLU A 77 -1.48 13.45 9.09
CA GLU A 77 -0.12 12.91 9.25
C GLU A 77 0.57 12.71 7.90
N LEU A 78 1.89 12.86 7.90
CA LEU A 78 2.72 12.48 6.75
C LEU A 78 2.99 10.99 6.82
N VAL A 79 2.40 10.24 5.91
CA VAL A 79 2.46 8.78 5.89
C VAL A 79 3.04 8.25 4.59
N LYS A 80 3.55 7.01 4.63
CA LYS A 80 4.07 6.27 3.51
C LYS A 80 3.36 4.93 3.39
N PHE A 81 2.91 4.60 2.20
CA PHE A 81 2.48 3.26 1.83
C PHE A 81 3.54 2.63 0.93
N GLU A 82 3.84 1.38 1.17
CA GLU A 82 4.86 0.64 0.44
C GLU A 82 4.24 -0.45 -0.43
N ASN A 83 4.89 -0.74 -1.57
CA ASN A 83 4.54 -1.83 -2.47
C ASN A 83 3.10 -1.78 -3.01
N MET A 84 2.63 -0.58 -3.34
CA MET A 84 1.28 -0.36 -3.85
C MET A 84 1.21 -0.58 -5.36
N THR A 85 0.07 -1.06 -5.83
CA THR A 85 -0.29 -1.13 -7.24
C THR A 85 -1.67 -0.49 -7.44
N MET A 86 -1.97 -0.01 -8.64
CA MET A 86 -3.32 0.48 -8.96
C MET A 86 -4.28 -0.70 -9.13
N VAL A 87 -5.46 -0.62 -8.51
CA VAL A 87 -6.52 -1.61 -8.70
C VAL A 87 -7.09 -1.50 -10.11
N ASP A 88 -7.33 -0.29 -10.56
CA ASP A 88 -7.78 0.02 -11.92
C ASP A 88 -6.96 1.18 -12.50
N PRO A 89 -6.00 0.90 -13.40
CA PRO A 89 -5.19 1.94 -14.03
C PRO A 89 -5.99 2.98 -14.84
N THR A 90 -7.24 2.69 -15.21
CA THR A 90 -8.07 3.64 -15.95
C THR A 90 -8.58 4.81 -15.10
N GLN A 91 -8.48 4.70 -13.78
CA GLN A 91 -8.79 5.79 -12.85
C GLN A 91 -7.74 6.92 -12.91
N TRP A 92 -6.54 6.66 -13.45
CA TRP A 92 -5.47 7.66 -13.52
C TRP A 92 -5.74 8.70 -14.60
N GLY A 93 -5.62 9.97 -14.22
CA GLY A 93 -5.62 11.09 -15.18
C GLY A 93 -6.99 11.66 -15.56
N SER A 94 -8.05 11.37 -14.81
CA SER A 94 -9.39 11.89 -15.10
C SER A 94 -9.94 12.80 -14.00
N GLY A 95 -10.69 13.84 -14.38
CA GLY A 95 -11.39 14.75 -13.47
C GLY A 95 -10.88 16.19 -13.50
N SER A 96 -11.78 17.17 -13.44
CA SER A 96 -11.45 18.58 -13.59
C SER A 96 -10.87 19.24 -12.33
N SER A 97 -11.14 18.68 -11.15
CA SER A 97 -10.65 19.18 -9.85
C SER A 97 -9.69 18.18 -9.18
N GLY A 98 -9.19 17.20 -9.97
CA GLY A 98 -8.46 16.06 -9.46
C GLY A 98 -9.26 14.77 -9.58
N TYR A 99 -8.70 13.65 -9.15
CA TYR A 99 -9.29 12.32 -9.29
C TYR A 99 -8.84 11.38 -8.18
N ASN A 100 -9.65 10.37 -7.92
CA ASN A 100 -9.37 9.33 -6.96
C ASN A 100 -8.92 8.05 -7.67
N ILE A 101 -7.98 7.33 -7.06
CA ILE A 101 -7.45 6.06 -7.55
C ILE A 101 -7.46 5.09 -6.38
N ASP A 102 -7.97 3.89 -6.61
CA ASP A 102 -7.86 2.80 -5.66
C ASP A 102 -6.49 2.14 -5.84
N ILE A 103 -5.68 2.14 -4.78
CA ILE A 103 -4.36 1.49 -4.75
C ILE A 103 -4.34 0.40 -3.67
N THR A 104 -3.60 -0.67 -3.93
CA THR A 104 -3.56 -1.83 -3.03
C THR A 104 -2.14 -2.38 -2.91
N ASN A 105 -1.80 -2.88 -1.71
CA ASN A 105 -0.63 -3.72 -1.47
C ASN A 105 -0.95 -5.22 -1.62
N GLY A 106 -2.17 -5.53 -2.08
CA GLY A 106 -2.67 -6.88 -2.24
C GLY A 106 -3.40 -7.45 -1.02
N THR A 107 -3.36 -6.77 0.12
CA THR A 107 -4.13 -7.08 1.33
C THR A 107 -5.12 -5.97 1.63
N ASP A 108 -4.62 -4.76 1.70
CA ASP A 108 -5.42 -3.56 1.98
C ASP A 108 -5.57 -2.73 0.70
N THR A 109 -6.69 -2.08 0.58
CA THR A 109 -6.97 -1.11 -0.49
C THR A 109 -7.28 0.24 0.13
N ILE A 110 -6.65 1.29 -0.37
CA ILE A 110 -6.88 2.66 0.07
C ILE A 110 -7.20 3.55 -1.13
N VAL A 111 -7.86 4.66 -0.87
CA VAL A 111 -8.10 5.70 -1.87
C VAL A 111 -6.92 6.68 -1.85
N MET A 112 -6.29 6.88 -3.01
CA MET A 112 -5.35 7.97 -3.24
C MET A 112 -6.03 9.08 -4.03
N ARG A 113 -6.02 10.30 -3.51
CA ARG A 113 -6.58 11.49 -4.15
C ARG A 113 -5.47 12.34 -4.74
N ILE A 114 -5.49 12.53 -6.05
CA ILE A 114 -4.61 13.50 -6.73
C ILE A 114 -5.42 14.76 -6.99
N ASP A 115 -5.05 15.85 -6.34
CA ASP A 115 -5.68 17.14 -6.56
C ASP A 115 -5.12 17.83 -7.82
N SER A 116 -5.90 18.71 -8.42
CA SER A 116 -5.52 19.35 -9.68
C SER A 116 -4.46 20.45 -9.53
N ASP A 117 -4.11 20.82 -8.32
CA ASP A 117 -3.12 21.87 -8.03
C ASP A 117 -1.72 21.34 -7.64
N VAL A 118 -1.55 19.99 -7.60
CA VAL A 118 -0.25 19.37 -7.39
C VAL A 118 0.42 19.01 -8.73
N ASP A 119 1.75 18.97 -8.77
CA ASP A 119 2.52 18.66 -10.00
C ASP A 119 2.36 17.22 -10.48
N LEU A 120 1.84 16.34 -9.62
CA LEU A 120 1.47 14.98 -9.99
C LEU A 120 0.25 14.93 -10.92
N TYR A 121 -0.61 15.96 -10.89
CA TYR A 121 -1.77 16.03 -11.76
C TYR A 121 -1.33 16.16 -13.24
N GLY A 122 -1.79 15.21 -14.06
CA GLY A 122 -1.40 15.13 -15.48
C GLY A 122 -0.03 14.48 -15.73
N ALA A 123 0.66 14.04 -14.68
CA ALA A 123 1.85 13.22 -14.84
C ALA A 123 1.48 11.81 -15.36
N PRO A 124 2.40 11.10 -16.03
CA PRO A 124 2.18 9.71 -16.40
C PRO A 124 1.90 8.82 -15.20
N ALA A 125 1.01 7.86 -15.37
CA ALA A 125 0.75 6.84 -14.35
C ALA A 125 2.03 6.07 -13.98
N PRO A 126 2.25 5.73 -12.70
CA PRO A 126 3.32 4.83 -12.33
C PRO A 126 3.10 3.46 -12.97
N THR A 127 4.17 2.82 -13.38
CA THR A 127 4.13 1.46 -13.95
C THR A 127 4.62 0.46 -12.92
N GLY A 128 3.87 -0.63 -12.75
CA GLY A 128 4.21 -1.66 -11.77
C GLY A 128 3.97 -1.22 -10.33
N MET A 129 4.80 -1.72 -9.44
CA MET A 129 4.69 -1.46 -8.01
C MET A 129 5.41 -0.18 -7.62
N PHE A 130 4.82 0.59 -6.72
CA PHE A 130 5.37 1.85 -6.26
C PHE A 130 5.14 2.06 -4.76
N ASP A 131 6.00 2.85 -4.16
CA ASP A 131 5.78 3.43 -2.84
C ASP A 131 5.19 4.82 -3.02
N VAL A 132 4.35 5.23 -2.09
CA VAL A 132 3.76 6.57 -2.13
C VAL A 132 3.77 7.22 -0.76
N VAL A 133 4.19 8.47 -0.72
CA VAL A 133 4.11 9.37 0.44
C VAL A 133 2.97 10.34 0.23
N GLY A 134 2.32 10.74 1.30
CA GLY A 134 1.25 11.75 1.25
C GLY A 134 0.75 12.13 2.63
N ILE A 135 -0.15 13.10 2.65
CA ILE A 135 -0.87 13.47 3.86
C ILE A 135 -2.14 12.61 3.96
N GLY A 136 -2.38 12.02 5.13
CA GLY A 136 -3.67 11.40 5.43
C GLY A 136 -4.76 12.46 5.48
N GLY A 137 -5.80 12.30 4.68
CA GLY A 137 -6.95 13.19 4.65
C GLY A 137 -8.25 12.44 4.81
N GLN A 138 -9.35 13.19 4.93
CA GLN A 138 -10.69 12.65 5.03
C GLN A 138 -11.67 13.46 4.17
N TYR A 139 -12.63 12.77 3.55
CA TYR A 139 -13.71 13.37 2.80
C TYR A 139 -14.98 12.54 2.95
N ASP A 140 -15.64 12.73 4.10
CA ASP A 140 -16.88 12.05 4.48
C ASP A 140 -17.99 13.06 4.78
N PHE A 141 -19.10 12.99 4.04
CA PHE A 141 -20.27 13.85 4.24
C PHE A 141 -21.17 13.41 5.39
N SER A 142 -20.96 12.21 5.92
CA SER A 142 -21.91 11.52 6.80
C SER A 142 -21.39 11.43 8.22
N ALA A 143 -22.04 12.10 9.18
CA ALA A 143 -21.73 11.86 10.59
C ALA A 143 -21.95 10.36 10.93
N PRO A 144 -21.06 9.74 11.73
CA PRO A 144 -20.07 10.34 12.61
C PRO A 144 -18.68 10.62 11.98
N HIS A 145 -18.53 10.58 10.66
CA HIS A 145 -17.30 10.88 9.93
C HIS A 145 -16.14 9.92 10.24
N PHE A 146 -16.39 8.62 10.21
CA PHE A 146 -15.37 7.57 10.39
C PHE A 146 -15.04 6.81 9.10
N ASP A 147 -15.38 7.42 7.97
CA ASP A 147 -15.13 6.90 6.62
C ASP A 147 -14.46 7.95 5.73
N GLY A 148 -14.28 7.64 4.45
CA GLY A 148 -13.82 8.59 3.44
C GLY A 148 -12.36 9.00 3.58
N TYR A 149 -11.53 8.20 4.27
CA TYR A 149 -10.10 8.47 4.36
C TYR A 149 -9.42 8.32 3.02
N GLN A 150 -8.50 9.23 2.73
CA GLN A 150 -7.76 9.24 1.46
C GLN A 150 -6.32 9.71 1.68
N LEU A 151 -5.42 9.19 0.87
CA LEU A 151 -4.03 9.64 0.83
C LEU A 151 -3.91 10.79 -0.17
N LEU A 152 -3.26 11.87 0.22
CA LEU A 152 -3.05 13.07 -0.59
C LEU A 152 -1.53 13.23 -0.87
N PRO A 153 -1.01 12.68 -1.98
CA PRO A 153 0.36 12.98 -2.40
C PRO A 153 0.52 14.47 -2.68
N ARG A 154 1.67 15.02 -2.28
CA ARG A 154 1.96 16.45 -2.38
C ARG A 154 2.67 16.81 -3.69
N TYR A 155 3.49 15.86 -4.19
CA TYR A 155 4.38 16.05 -5.33
C TYR A 155 4.46 14.80 -6.19
N GLN A 156 4.88 14.95 -7.45
CA GLN A 156 5.22 13.81 -8.28
C GLN A 156 6.35 12.96 -7.66
N ALA A 157 7.27 13.57 -6.93
CA ALA A 157 8.34 12.87 -6.22
C ALA A 157 7.87 12.02 -5.03
N ASP A 158 6.64 12.21 -4.55
CA ASP A 158 6.04 11.37 -3.53
C ASP A 158 5.67 9.96 -4.03
N ILE A 159 5.67 9.75 -5.36
CA ILE A 159 5.54 8.42 -5.97
C ILE A 159 6.92 7.92 -6.39
N MET A 160 7.34 6.83 -5.80
CA MET A 160 8.65 6.23 -6.02
C MET A 160 8.48 4.80 -6.54
N THR A 161 9.27 4.41 -7.54
CA THR A 161 9.30 3.00 -7.93
C THR A 161 9.65 2.15 -6.71
N SER A 162 8.80 1.21 -6.35
CA SER A 162 9.10 0.30 -5.25
C SER A 162 10.20 -0.66 -5.69
N THR A 163 11.18 -0.87 -4.80
CA THR A 163 12.17 -1.94 -4.92
C THR A 163 11.72 -3.19 -4.19
N GLY A 164 10.54 -3.14 -3.59
CA GLY A 164 9.94 -4.28 -2.90
C GLY A 164 9.60 -5.41 -3.86
N VAL A 165 9.81 -6.61 -3.41
CA VAL A 165 9.28 -7.79 -4.10
C VAL A 165 7.78 -7.81 -3.86
N ALA A 166 6.98 -8.01 -4.91
CA ALA A 166 5.54 -8.22 -4.77
C ALA A 166 5.29 -9.26 -3.67
N ALA A 167 4.34 -8.99 -2.78
CA ALA A 167 4.01 -9.94 -1.73
C ALA A 167 3.69 -11.29 -2.38
N VAL A 168 4.48 -12.30 -2.01
CA VAL A 168 4.29 -13.65 -2.55
C VAL A 168 2.96 -14.19 -2.03
N LYS A 169 2.06 -14.50 -2.93
CA LYS A 169 0.72 -15.02 -2.62
C LYS A 169 0.66 -16.51 -2.98
N LEU A 170 1.30 -17.33 -2.16
CA LEU A 170 1.25 -18.77 -2.24
C LEU A 170 0.41 -19.33 -1.08
N SER A 171 -0.34 -20.37 -1.34
CA SER A 171 -1.03 -21.16 -0.31
C SER A 171 -0.86 -22.64 -0.58
N ILE A 172 -0.83 -23.44 0.48
CA ILE A 172 -1.07 -24.88 0.36
C ILE A 172 -2.57 -25.05 0.18
N SER A 173 -3.00 -25.50 -0.99
CA SER A 173 -4.42 -25.64 -1.36
C SER A 173 -4.93 -27.04 -1.08
N GLU A 174 -4.07 -28.06 -1.13
CA GLU A 174 -4.44 -29.44 -0.87
C GLU A 174 -3.26 -30.20 -0.20
N ILE A 175 -3.61 -31.13 0.69
CA ILE A 175 -2.64 -31.99 1.37
C ILE A 175 -3.17 -33.42 1.38
N MET A 176 -2.34 -34.37 0.97
CA MET A 176 -2.58 -35.80 1.13
C MET A 176 -1.50 -36.37 2.07
N ALA A 177 -1.85 -36.52 3.33
CA ALA A 177 -0.98 -37.14 4.32
C ALA A 177 -1.36 -38.61 4.50
N GLY A 178 -0.43 -39.50 4.31
CA GLY A 178 -0.67 -40.95 4.41
C GLY A 178 -1.37 -41.51 3.18
N SER A 179 -0.62 -41.84 2.17
CA SER A 179 -1.15 -42.47 0.95
C SER A 179 -1.97 -43.72 1.22
N ASN A 180 -3.21 -43.72 0.79
CA ASN A 180 -4.07 -44.90 0.76
C ASN A 180 -3.97 -45.64 -0.58
N SER A 181 -3.15 -45.15 -1.49
CA SER A 181 -2.92 -45.78 -2.79
C SER A 181 -2.02 -47.02 -2.65
N THR A 182 -2.35 -48.06 -3.36
CA THR A 182 -1.46 -49.24 -3.52
C THR A 182 -0.47 -49.04 -4.67
N ALA A 183 -0.62 -47.97 -5.45
CA ALA A 183 0.20 -47.67 -6.60
C ALA A 183 1.44 -46.86 -6.24
N TYR A 184 1.31 -45.93 -5.29
CA TYR A 184 2.43 -45.13 -4.75
C TYR A 184 2.24 -44.96 -3.24
N ASN A 185 3.35 -44.80 -2.54
CA ASN A 185 3.38 -44.67 -1.09
C ASN A 185 4.13 -43.38 -0.74
N ALA A 186 3.55 -42.23 -1.12
CA ALA A 186 4.11 -40.94 -0.85
C ALA A 186 3.02 -39.96 -0.47
N ASP A 187 3.35 -39.11 0.45
CA ASP A 187 2.56 -37.93 0.79
C ASP A 187 2.81 -36.85 -0.28
N TRP A 188 1.84 -35.98 -0.47
CA TRP A 188 1.95 -34.87 -1.38
C TRP A 188 1.15 -33.66 -0.90
N PHE A 189 1.52 -32.50 -1.38
CA PHE A 189 0.73 -31.28 -1.19
C PHE A 189 0.73 -30.43 -2.46
N GLU A 190 -0.30 -29.62 -2.61
CA GLU A 190 -0.44 -28.69 -3.71
C GLU A 190 -0.14 -27.26 -3.25
N ILE A 191 0.69 -26.55 -4.01
CA ILE A 191 0.93 -25.12 -3.86
C ILE A 191 0.18 -24.39 -4.96
N HIS A 192 -0.67 -23.46 -4.59
CA HIS A 192 -1.40 -22.59 -5.50
C HIS A 192 -0.88 -21.16 -5.41
N ASN A 193 -0.51 -20.58 -6.53
CA ASN A 193 -0.23 -19.16 -6.65
C ASN A 193 -1.54 -18.41 -6.93
N TYR A 194 -2.13 -17.83 -5.89
CA TYR A 194 -3.36 -17.04 -6.01
C TYR A 194 -3.09 -15.54 -6.24
N GLY A 195 -1.82 -15.17 -6.48
CA GLY A 195 -1.38 -13.84 -6.85
C GLY A 195 -1.45 -13.58 -8.35
N ASP A 196 -1.08 -12.40 -8.73
CA ASP A 196 -1.04 -11.89 -10.10
C ASP A 196 0.38 -11.84 -10.70
N SER A 197 1.38 -12.28 -9.93
CA SER A 197 2.79 -12.33 -10.34
C SER A 197 3.32 -13.76 -10.24
N ALA A 198 4.21 -14.15 -11.17
CA ALA A 198 4.90 -15.43 -11.13
C ALA A 198 5.88 -15.51 -9.94
N VAL A 199 5.96 -16.65 -9.28
CA VAL A 199 6.82 -16.87 -8.12
C VAL A 199 7.83 -17.98 -8.44
N ASP A 200 9.12 -17.67 -8.34
CA ASP A 200 10.20 -18.68 -8.38
C ASP A 200 10.39 -19.24 -6.96
N LEU A 201 10.21 -20.54 -6.81
CA LEU A 201 10.38 -21.23 -5.53
C LEU A 201 11.84 -21.44 -5.13
N ASN A 202 12.80 -21.05 -5.95
CA ASN A 202 14.23 -21.16 -5.63
C ASN A 202 14.53 -20.44 -4.30
N GLY A 203 15.11 -21.17 -3.35
CA GLY A 203 15.41 -20.65 -2.02
C GLY A 203 14.30 -20.81 -0.98
N TYR A 204 13.11 -21.24 -1.38
CA TYR A 204 12.08 -21.68 -0.45
C TYR A 204 12.40 -23.09 0.08
N SER A 205 11.98 -23.36 1.29
CA SER A 205 12.07 -24.68 1.90
C SER A 205 10.71 -25.08 2.46
N TRP A 206 10.49 -26.38 2.60
CA TRP A 206 9.33 -26.97 3.24
C TRP A 206 9.76 -28.03 4.25
N ASP A 207 8.91 -28.24 5.23
CA ASP A 207 9.12 -29.21 6.31
C ASP A 207 7.75 -29.74 6.76
N ASP A 208 7.63 -31.03 6.99
CA ASP A 208 6.46 -31.69 7.52
C ASP A 208 6.63 -32.12 8.98
N GLU A 209 7.84 -31.99 9.50
CA GLU A 209 8.16 -32.22 10.90
C GLU A 209 8.42 -30.89 11.62
N SER A 210 7.54 -30.48 12.50
CA SER A 210 7.63 -29.22 13.21
C SER A 210 9.04 -28.93 13.76
N GLU A 211 9.60 -27.77 13.40
CA GLU A 211 10.76 -27.10 13.98
C GLU A 211 12.15 -27.32 13.33
N ILE A 212 12.30 -28.06 12.28
CA ILE A 212 13.59 -28.18 11.57
C ILE A 212 13.51 -27.40 10.25
N SER A 213 13.77 -26.08 10.31
CA SER A 213 13.74 -25.26 9.10
C SER A 213 14.86 -25.68 8.10
N GLY A 214 14.53 -25.86 6.84
CA GLY A 214 15.47 -25.96 5.75
C GLY A 214 15.95 -27.36 5.40
N THR A 215 15.25 -28.41 5.80
CA THR A 215 15.62 -29.80 5.46
C THR A 215 15.33 -30.15 4.00
N SER A 216 14.30 -29.55 3.41
CA SER A 216 13.95 -29.74 1.99
C SER A 216 13.84 -28.40 1.28
N THR A 217 14.55 -28.23 0.17
CA THR A 217 14.53 -26.98 -0.60
C THR A 217 13.95 -27.24 -1.98
N PHE A 218 13.18 -26.26 -2.48
CA PHE A 218 12.68 -26.31 -3.83
C PHE A 218 13.80 -26.06 -4.85
N PRO A 219 13.84 -26.80 -5.97
CA PRO A 219 14.61 -26.39 -7.13
C PRO A 219 14.03 -25.07 -7.71
N SER A 220 14.73 -24.47 -8.69
CA SER A 220 14.16 -23.35 -9.44
C SER A 220 12.95 -23.84 -10.24
N VAL A 221 11.75 -23.56 -9.71
CA VAL A 221 10.45 -23.84 -10.32
C VAL A 221 9.64 -22.58 -10.21
N THR A 222 9.13 -22.09 -11.33
CA THR A 222 8.28 -20.90 -11.37
C THR A 222 6.81 -21.31 -11.40
N VAL A 223 6.03 -20.84 -10.42
CA VAL A 223 4.57 -21.02 -10.36
C VAL A 223 3.91 -19.77 -10.93
N GLN A 224 3.21 -19.91 -12.05
CA GLN A 224 2.54 -18.80 -12.73
C GLN A 224 1.32 -18.29 -11.95
N PRO A 225 0.83 -17.07 -12.20
CA PRO A 225 -0.43 -16.60 -11.64
C PRO A 225 -1.59 -17.56 -11.93
N GLY A 226 -2.31 -17.97 -10.87
CA GLY A 226 -3.41 -18.93 -10.95
C GLY A 226 -2.99 -20.39 -11.16
N GLU A 227 -1.69 -20.69 -11.22
CA GLU A 227 -1.19 -22.05 -11.36
C GLU A 227 -1.14 -22.76 -10.00
N ALA A 228 -1.47 -24.05 -10.03
CA ALA A 228 -1.25 -24.98 -8.93
C ALA A 228 -0.23 -26.04 -9.35
N ILE A 229 0.71 -26.34 -8.46
CA ILE A 229 1.71 -27.40 -8.65
C ILE A 229 1.64 -28.39 -7.50
N VAL A 230 1.85 -29.67 -7.80
CA VAL A 230 1.92 -30.73 -6.79
C VAL A 230 3.37 -31.00 -6.43
N VAL A 231 3.65 -31.00 -5.14
CA VAL A 231 4.93 -31.39 -4.56
C VAL A 231 4.83 -32.83 -4.07
N LEU A 232 5.63 -33.69 -4.62
CA LEU A 232 5.69 -35.12 -4.33
C LEU A 232 7.15 -35.49 -4.05
N ASP A 233 7.38 -36.58 -3.34
CA ASP A 233 8.75 -37.05 -3.08
C ASP A 233 9.51 -37.38 -4.40
N ASP A 234 10.84 -37.28 -4.36
CA ASP A 234 11.71 -37.38 -5.53
C ASP A 234 11.92 -38.85 -6.04
N VAL A 235 11.00 -39.78 -5.79
CA VAL A 235 11.07 -41.13 -6.31
C VAL A 235 10.33 -41.21 -7.64
N ALA A 236 11.08 -41.45 -8.74
CA ALA A 236 10.49 -41.47 -10.08
C ALA A 236 9.29 -42.45 -10.21
N ALA A 237 9.34 -43.59 -9.51
CA ALA A 237 8.25 -44.56 -9.49
C ALA A 237 6.97 -43.97 -8.87
N ASN A 238 7.07 -43.13 -7.84
CA ASN A 238 5.97 -42.46 -7.21
C ASN A 238 5.33 -41.42 -8.13
N LYS A 239 6.13 -40.65 -8.86
CA LYS A 239 5.67 -39.72 -9.87
C LYS A 239 4.87 -40.40 -10.98
N ASP A 240 5.37 -41.49 -11.54
CA ASP A 240 4.68 -42.22 -12.62
C ASP A 240 3.36 -42.82 -12.13
N ALA A 241 3.35 -43.38 -10.92
CA ALA A 241 2.16 -43.93 -10.29
C ALA A 241 1.13 -42.83 -9.98
N PHE A 242 1.58 -41.70 -9.43
CA PHE A 242 0.71 -40.54 -9.19
C PHE A 242 0.04 -40.04 -10.49
N LEU A 243 0.83 -39.84 -11.54
CA LEU A 243 0.33 -39.40 -12.83
C LEU A 243 -0.64 -40.42 -13.48
N ALA A 244 -0.49 -41.70 -13.21
CA ALA A 244 -1.39 -42.74 -13.72
C ALA A 244 -2.75 -42.74 -12.98
N GLU A 245 -2.76 -42.37 -11.71
CA GLU A 245 -3.97 -42.37 -10.88
C GLU A 245 -4.79 -41.08 -11.04
N TRP A 246 -4.12 -39.94 -11.23
CA TRP A 246 -4.77 -38.60 -11.23
C TRP A 246 -4.91 -37.98 -12.64
N LYS A 247 -4.63 -38.70 -13.69
CA LYS A 247 -4.91 -38.33 -15.07
C LYS A 247 -6.25 -38.89 -15.51
#